data_497c52c2042ed042f39c6ca4323ce10c
#
_entry.id   497c52c2042ed042f39c6ca4323ce10c
#
_cell.length_a   1.000
_cell.length_b   1.000
_cell.length_c   1.000
_cell.angle_alpha   90.00
_cell.angle_beta   90.00
_cell.angle_gamma   90.00
#
_symmetry.space_group_name_H-M   'P 1'
#
loop_
_entity.id
_entity.type
_entity.pdbx_description
1 polymer ?
#
loop_
_entity_poly.entity_id
_entity_poly.type
_entity_poly.pdbx_seq_one_letter_code
_entity_poly.pdbx_strand_id
1 'polypeptide(L)'
;MSYEPTLDHLVFGAPVLAAAVDAVHALTGVRPVEGGRHVGLGTRNHLLGLGGSAYLEVIGPDPDQPEPPQPRPFGIDALTSPRLLTWAVHPPDLDAAVARARRRGQDPGPVRAMSRRTPSGELLEWRLTVPADGDGPGPGEGTGADGGAVRLLPFLIDWGSTRHPSASGLPAVPLLALSARHADPAALRAGLDALGVELSVRAGPGAELAAVLAGPSGPVVLR
;
A
#
# COMPACT_ATOMS: atom_id res chain seq x y z
N MET A 1 15.03 6.15 -21.52
CA MET A 1 14.65 5.44 -20.27
C MET A 1 13.22 5.81 -19.99
N SER A 2 12.30 4.85 -19.93
CA SER A 2 10.91 5.14 -19.59
C SER A 2 10.87 5.63 -18.14
N TYR A 3 10.17 6.72 -17.91
CA TYR A 3 10.05 7.37 -16.59
C TYR A 3 8.86 6.82 -15.81
N GLU A 4 8.42 5.61 -16.11
CA GLU A 4 7.22 5.01 -15.54
C GLU A 4 7.53 4.39 -14.19
N PRO A 5 6.87 4.84 -13.11
CA PRO A 5 6.90 4.17 -11.82
C PRO A 5 6.35 2.74 -11.94
N THR A 6 6.96 1.80 -11.24
CA THR A 6 6.48 0.41 -11.19
C THR A 6 5.72 0.17 -9.89
N LEU A 7 4.75 -0.74 -9.91
CA LEU A 7 4.09 -1.20 -8.69
C LEU A 7 5.13 -1.76 -7.72
N ASP A 8 5.18 -1.21 -6.50
CA ASP A 8 6.06 -1.67 -5.44
C ASP A 8 5.31 -2.64 -4.52
N HIS A 9 4.23 -2.19 -3.90
CA HIS A 9 3.41 -3.05 -3.05
C HIS A 9 1.97 -2.54 -2.89
N LEU A 10 1.11 -3.45 -2.44
CA LEU A 10 -0.24 -3.18 -1.97
C LEU A 10 -0.24 -3.20 -0.44
N VAL A 11 -1.00 -2.31 0.19
CA VAL A 11 -1.17 -2.27 1.65
C VAL A 11 -2.54 -2.80 2.02
N PHE A 12 -2.58 -3.95 2.70
CA PHE A 12 -3.78 -4.58 3.22
C PHE A 12 -3.78 -4.44 4.74
N GLY A 13 -4.52 -3.48 5.24
CA GLY A 13 -4.59 -3.18 6.66
C GLY A 13 -5.65 -3.99 7.40
N ALA A 14 -5.41 -4.24 8.68
CA ALA A 14 -6.34 -4.98 9.53
C ALA A 14 -6.29 -4.52 10.99
N PRO A 15 -7.44 -4.54 11.70
CA PRO A 15 -7.47 -4.30 13.14
C PRO A 15 -6.84 -5.45 13.94
N VAL A 16 -6.85 -6.66 13.39
CA VAL A 16 -6.24 -7.87 13.97
C VAL A 16 -5.40 -8.53 12.90
N LEU A 17 -4.08 -8.33 12.96
CA LEU A 17 -3.13 -8.78 11.93
C LEU A 17 -3.19 -10.28 11.68
N ALA A 18 -3.23 -11.10 12.74
CA ALA A 18 -3.26 -12.57 12.62
C ALA A 18 -4.48 -13.05 11.81
N ALA A 19 -5.66 -12.45 12.05
CA ALA A 19 -6.88 -12.78 11.31
C ALA A 19 -6.78 -12.40 9.83
N ALA A 20 -6.12 -11.29 9.50
CA ALA A 20 -5.88 -10.89 8.11
C ALA A 20 -4.90 -11.82 7.39
N VAL A 21 -3.84 -12.25 8.07
CA VAL A 21 -2.90 -13.26 7.55
C VAL A 21 -3.60 -14.58 7.25
N ASP A 22 -4.48 -15.04 8.17
CA ASP A 22 -5.29 -16.25 7.98
C ASP A 22 -6.27 -16.10 6.83
N ALA A 23 -6.93 -14.95 6.70
CA ALA A 23 -7.85 -14.66 5.60
C ALA A 23 -7.14 -14.67 4.23
N VAL A 24 -5.99 -14.01 4.12
CA VAL A 24 -5.17 -14.03 2.89
C VAL A 24 -4.73 -15.46 2.56
N HIS A 25 -4.28 -16.23 3.56
CA HIS A 25 -3.92 -17.64 3.36
C HIS A 25 -5.12 -18.48 2.87
N ALA A 26 -6.28 -18.33 3.49
CA ALA A 26 -7.48 -19.06 3.09
C ALA A 26 -7.91 -18.74 1.66
N LEU A 27 -7.80 -17.49 1.24
CA LEU A 27 -8.16 -17.04 -0.11
C LEU A 27 -7.15 -17.49 -1.18
N THR A 28 -5.86 -17.43 -0.86
CA THR A 28 -4.80 -17.61 -1.87
C THR A 28 -4.14 -18.99 -1.82
N GLY A 29 -4.32 -19.75 -0.74
CA GLY A 29 -3.60 -20.99 -0.48
C GLY A 29 -2.15 -20.78 -0.03
N VAL A 30 -1.67 -19.54 0.00
CA VAL A 30 -0.28 -19.20 0.35
C VAL A 30 -0.26 -18.27 1.57
N ARG A 31 0.47 -18.67 2.62
CA ARG A 31 0.55 -17.88 3.85
C ARG A 31 1.58 -16.76 3.73
N PRO A 32 1.20 -15.50 4.01
CA PRO A 32 2.16 -14.42 4.17
C PRO A 32 3.17 -14.71 5.29
N VAL A 33 4.42 -14.33 5.09
CA VAL A 33 5.51 -14.53 6.07
C VAL A 33 5.80 -13.25 6.83
N GLU A 34 6.33 -13.37 8.05
CA GLU A 34 6.66 -12.21 8.87
C GLU A 34 7.66 -11.29 8.16
N GLY A 35 7.32 -10.01 8.06
CA GLY A 35 8.15 -8.98 7.44
C GLY A 35 8.96 -8.19 8.46
N GLY A 36 8.34 -7.75 9.55
CA GLY A 36 9.03 -7.05 10.63
C GLY A 36 8.16 -6.04 11.37
N ARG A 37 8.82 -5.26 12.23
CA ARG A 37 8.21 -4.28 13.15
C ARG A 37 8.56 -2.86 12.73
N HIS A 38 7.56 -2.01 12.65
CA HIS A 38 7.75 -0.56 12.46
C HIS A 38 7.90 0.08 13.83
N VAL A 39 9.16 0.20 14.27
CA VAL A 39 9.48 0.68 15.62
C VAL A 39 8.98 2.11 15.82
N GLY A 40 8.24 2.33 16.92
CA GLY A 40 7.66 3.65 17.24
C GLY A 40 6.35 3.96 16.51
N LEU A 41 5.93 3.14 15.53
CA LEU A 41 4.64 3.27 14.84
C LEU A 41 3.58 2.30 15.36
N GLY A 42 3.92 1.40 16.29
CA GLY A 42 2.99 0.44 16.89
C GLY A 42 2.39 -0.55 15.90
N THR A 43 3.07 -0.82 14.77
CA THR A 43 2.62 -1.76 13.74
C THR A 43 3.68 -2.80 13.41
N ARG A 44 3.24 -3.93 12.89
CA ARG A 44 4.04 -4.98 12.27
C ARG A 44 3.37 -5.47 11.01
N ASN A 45 4.12 -6.16 10.15
CA ASN A 45 3.59 -6.67 8.91
C ASN A 45 3.97 -8.11 8.60
N HIS A 46 3.21 -8.71 7.68
CA HIS A 46 3.53 -9.93 6.97
C HIS A 46 3.54 -9.64 5.47
N LEU A 47 4.37 -10.35 4.72
CA LEU A 47 4.63 -10.10 3.31
C LEU A 47 4.28 -11.33 2.47
N LEU A 48 3.71 -11.07 1.29
CA LEU A 48 3.41 -12.08 0.27
C LEU A 48 3.80 -11.51 -1.10
N GLY A 49 4.66 -12.21 -1.85
CA GLY A 49 5.04 -11.80 -3.19
C GLY A 49 3.83 -11.80 -4.14
N LEU A 50 3.76 -10.83 -5.04
CA LEU A 50 2.68 -10.71 -6.04
C LEU A 50 3.15 -11.06 -7.46
N GLY A 51 4.34 -11.64 -7.57
CA GLY A 51 5.04 -11.85 -8.82
C GLY A 51 5.86 -10.62 -9.23
N GLY A 52 6.89 -10.84 -10.05
CA GLY A 52 7.83 -9.78 -10.41
C GLY A 52 8.51 -9.17 -9.18
N SER A 53 8.52 -7.84 -9.11
CA SER A 53 9.08 -7.08 -7.99
C SER A 53 8.03 -6.57 -6.99
N ALA A 54 6.74 -6.91 -7.15
CA ALA A 54 5.69 -6.44 -6.28
C ALA A 54 5.39 -7.42 -5.12
N TYR A 55 4.87 -6.87 -4.00
CA TYR A 55 4.40 -7.67 -2.87
C TYR A 55 3.13 -7.09 -2.23
N LEU A 56 2.45 -7.91 -1.45
CA LEU A 56 1.36 -7.53 -0.56
C LEU A 56 1.92 -7.36 0.85
N GLU A 57 1.76 -6.18 1.42
CA GLU A 57 1.99 -5.91 2.82
C GLU A 57 0.67 -6.11 3.57
N VAL A 58 0.59 -7.12 4.41
CA VAL A 58 -0.49 -7.30 5.39
C VAL A 58 -0.03 -6.65 6.69
N ILE A 59 -0.63 -5.52 7.07
CA ILE A 59 -0.18 -4.67 8.18
C ILE A 59 -1.28 -4.52 9.25
N GLY A 60 -0.88 -4.49 10.50
CA GLY A 60 -1.79 -4.28 11.62
C GLY A 60 -1.06 -3.86 12.89
N PRO A 61 -1.81 -3.64 14.00
CA PRO A 61 -1.22 -3.33 15.29
C PRO A 61 -0.21 -4.40 15.74
N ASP A 62 0.86 -3.96 16.38
CA ASP A 62 1.83 -4.83 17.04
C ASP A 62 1.61 -4.79 18.55
N PRO A 63 1.00 -5.85 19.14
CA PRO A 63 0.70 -5.87 20.58
C PRO A 63 1.95 -5.93 21.47
N ASP A 64 3.10 -6.24 20.89
CA ASP A 64 4.38 -6.32 21.61
C ASP A 64 5.11 -4.97 21.66
N GLN A 65 4.54 -3.91 21.05
CA GLN A 65 5.05 -2.54 21.14
C GLN A 65 4.16 -1.69 22.06
N PRO A 66 4.74 -0.69 22.74
CA PRO A 66 3.92 0.29 23.46
C PRO A 66 3.01 1.05 22.48
N GLU A 67 1.91 1.57 23.00
CA GLU A 67 1.01 2.42 22.22
C GLU A 67 1.79 3.61 21.61
N PRO A 68 1.73 3.84 20.31
CA PRO A 68 2.48 4.90 19.67
C PRO A 68 1.91 6.27 20.08
N PRO A 69 2.73 7.33 20.15
CA PRO A 69 2.28 8.68 20.50
C PRO A 69 1.41 9.35 19.45
N GLN A 70 1.41 8.83 18.23
CA GLN A 70 0.60 9.27 17.10
C GLN A 70 -0.27 8.12 16.60
N PRO A 71 -1.41 8.39 15.93
CA PRO A 71 -2.22 7.35 15.31
C PRO A 71 -1.39 6.47 14.38
N ARG A 72 -1.70 5.18 14.33
CA ARG A 72 -1.04 4.25 13.42
C ARG A 72 -1.24 4.66 11.96
N PRO A 73 -0.24 4.42 11.09
CA PRO A 73 -0.32 4.80 9.68
C PRO A 73 -1.54 4.16 9.00
N PHE A 74 -1.96 4.77 7.88
CA PHE A 74 -3.06 4.30 7.02
C PHE A 74 -4.44 4.22 7.71
N GLY A 75 -4.63 4.86 8.85
CA GLY A 75 -5.89 4.83 9.59
C GLY A 75 -6.24 3.46 10.18
N ILE A 76 -5.23 2.63 10.48
CA ILE A 76 -5.40 1.26 11.01
C ILE A 76 -6.27 1.24 12.27
N ASP A 77 -6.15 2.27 13.13
CA ASP A 77 -6.90 2.36 14.39
C ASP A 77 -8.43 2.49 14.21
N ALA A 78 -8.86 2.94 13.04
CA ALA A 78 -10.28 3.08 12.69
C ALA A 78 -10.85 1.86 11.94
N LEU A 79 -10.03 0.86 11.62
CA LEU A 79 -10.49 -0.30 10.88
C LEU A 79 -11.36 -1.20 11.73
N THR A 80 -12.46 -1.66 11.14
CA THR A 80 -13.37 -2.67 11.73
C THR A 80 -13.23 -4.03 11.06
N SER A 81 -12.63 -4.07 9.86
CA SER A 81 -12.37 -5.28 9.08
C SER A 81 -11.11 -5.11 8.22
N PRO A 82 -10.46 -6.23 7.81
CA PRO A 82 -9.33 -6.16 6.89
C PRO A 82 -9.74 -5.62 5.51
N ARG A 83 -8.87 -4.79 4.90
CA ARG A 83 -9.10 -4.23 3.56
C ARG A 83 -7.84 -3.72 2.88
N LEU A 84 -7.89 -3.52 1.56
CA LEU A 84 -6.91 -2.71 0.85
C LEU A 84 -7.08 -1.23 1.21
N LEU A 85 -6.02 -0.61 1.70
CA LEU A 85 -6.00 0.78 2.15
C LEU A 85 -5.40 1.70 1.09
N THR A 86 -4.29 1.26 0.49
CA THR A 86 -3.51 2.03 -0.47
C THR A 86 -2.52 1.12 -1.20
N TRP A 87 -1.69 1.73 -2.01
CA TRP A 87 -0.63 1.07 -2.76
C TRP A 87 0.56 1.99 -2.96
N ALA A 88 1.71 1.42 -3.24
CA ALA A 88 2.95 2.13 -3.47
C ALA A 88 3.47 1.90 -4.88
N VAL A 89 4.13 2.90 -5.43
CA VAL A 89 4.91 2.78 -6.66
C VAL A 89 6.35 3.25 -6.45
N HIS A 90 7.26 2.59 -7.12
CA HIS A 90 8.68 2.89 -7.11
C HIS A 90 9.05 3.65 -8.40
N PRO A 91 9.24 4.99 -8.34
CA PRO A 91 9.76 5.75 -9.47
C PRO A 91 11.29 5.57 -9.57
N PRO A 92 11.88 5.70 -10.77
CA PRO A 92 13.34 5.65 -10.95
C PRO A 92 14.10 6.74 -10.15
N ASP A 93 13.45 7.85 -9.84
CA ASP A 93 13.96 8.96 -9.03
C ASP A 93 12.79 9.58 -8.27
N LEU A 94 12.78 9.39 -6.95
CA LEU A 94 11.71 9.84 -6.06
C LEU A 94 11.56 11.36 -6.06
N ASP A 95 12.67 12.10 -5.95
CA ASP A 95 12.63 13.56 -5.82
C ASP A 95 12.17 14.21 -7.14
N ALA A 96 12.65 13.69 -8.27
CA ALA A 96 12.19 14.12 -9.59
C ALA A 96 10.70 13.79 -9.83
N ALA A 97 10.22 12.62 -9.36
CA ALA A 97 8.81 12.23 -9.45
C ALA A 97 7.90 13.17 -8.65
N VAL A 98 8.27 13.48 -7.40
CA VAL A 98 7.56 14.44 -6.55
C VAL A 98 7.50 15.83 -7.21
N ALA A 99 8.65 16.33 -7.68
CA ALA A 99 8.70 17.64 -8.33
C ALA A 99 7.84 17.68 -9.61
N ARG A 100 7.81 16.59 -10.37
CA ARG A 100 6.95 16.47 -11.58
C ARG A 100 5.47 16.47 -11.21
N ALA A 101 5.06 15.68 -10.23
CA ALA A 101 3.67 15.60 -9.77
C ALA A 101 3.17 16.97 -9.33
N ARG A 102 3.95 17.68 -8.51
CA ARG A 102 3.61 19.04 -8.05
C ARG A 102 3.43 20.02 -9.20
N ARG A 103 4.30 19.99 -10.21
CA ARG A 103 4.14 20.83 -11.41
C ARG A 103 2.88 20.54 -12.20
N ARG A 104 2.32 19.34 -12.05
CA ARG A 104 1.05 18.91 -12.67
C ARG A 104 -0.16 19.07 -11.76
N GLY A 105 0.01 19.72 -10.61
CA GLY A 105 -1.06 20.02 -9.66
C GLY A 105 -1.39 18.90 -8.67
N GLN A 106 -0.60 17.82 -8.63
CA GLN A 106 -0.74 16.75 -7.65
C GLN A 106 0.42 16.79 -6.64
N ASP A 107 0.11 17.06 -5.38
CA ASP A 107 1.11 16.95 -4.30
C ASP A 107 1.03 15.56 -3.66
N PRO A 108 2.05 14.70 -3.82
CA PRO A 108 2.09 13.40 -3.15
C PRO A 108 2.48 13.50 -1.67
N GLY A 109 2.69 14.70 -1.14
CA GLY A 109 3.12 14.97 0.22
C GLY A 109 4.65 15.06 0.39
N PRO A 110 5.11 15.36 1.62
CA PRO A 110 6.53 15.42 1.93
C PRO A 110 7.18 14.03 1.90
N VAL A 111 8.44 14.00 1.45
CA VAL A 111 9.29 12.80 1.55
C VAL A 111 9.77 12.62 2.99
N ARG A 112 9.61 11.42 3.53
CA ARG A 112 10.05 11.04 4.87
C ARG A 112 10.96 9.81 4.80
N ALA A 113 11.99 9.79 5.65
CA ALA A 113 12.76 8.59 5.90
C ALA A 113 11.99 7.68 6.86
N MET A 114 11.97 6.40 6.55
CA MET A 114 11.29 5.37 7.33
C MET A 114 12.24 4.20 7.56
N SER A 115 11.94 3.39 8.56
CA SER A 115 12.69 2.16 8.80
C SER A 115 11.85 1.09 9.48
N ARG A 116 12.27 -0.16 9.35
CA ARG A 116 11.77 -1.29 10.15
C ARG A 116 12.87 -2.30 10.44
N ARG A 117 12.68 -3.10 11.48
CA ARG A 117 13.56 -4.24 11.74
C ARG A 117 12.91 -5.53 11.24
N THR A 118 13.69 -6.33 10.52
CA THR A 118 13.31 -7.70 10.14
C THR A 118 13.27 -8.61 11.38
N PRO A 119 12.69 -9.80 11.30
CA PRO A 119 12.75 -10.79 12.37
C PRO A 119 14.19 -11.17 12.76
N SER A 120 15.14 -11.11 11.81
CA SER A 120 16.57 -11.35 12.06
C SER A 120 17.30 -10.15 12.70
N GLY A 121 16.60 -9.00 12.90
CA GLY A 121 17.16 -7.80 13.49
C GLY A 121 17.82 -6.83 12.50
N GLU A 122 17.86 -7.15 11.22
CA GLU A 122 18.35 -6.26 10.17
C GLU A 122 17.51 -5.00 10.08
N LEU A 123 18.15 -3.84 9.99
CA LEU A 123 17.46 -2.56 9.77
C LEU A 123 17.31 -2.33 8.27
N LEU A 124 16.06 -2.23 7.82
CA LEU A 124 15.72 -1.79 6.48
C LEU A 124 15.33 -0.32 6.54
N GLU A 125 15.84 0.49 5.61
CA GLU A 125 15.58 1.91 5.52
C GLU A 125 15.08 2.27 4.11
N TRP A 126 14.15 3.21 4.02
CA TRP A 126 13.62 3.70 2.75
C TRP A 126 13.12 5.13 2.91
N ARG A 127 12.84 5.78 1.79
CA ARG A 127 12.14 7.08 1.75
C ARG A 127 10.79 6.90 1.09
N LEU A 128 9.76 7.58 1.56
CA LEU A 128 8.45 7.58 0.92
C LEU A 128 7.75 8.93 1.08
N THR A 129 6.77 9.17 0.21
CA THR A 129 5.89 10.32 0.38
C THR A 129 4.80 9.98 1.39
N VAL A 130 4.60 10.89 2.34
CA VAL A 130 3.51 10.81 3.31
C VAL A 130 2.49 11.87 2.91
N PRO A 131 1.31 11.50 2.40
CA PRO A 131 0.26 12.48 2.13
C PRO A 131 -0.01 13.32 3.37
N ALA A 132 -0.23 14.61 3.19
CA ALA A 132 -0.56 15.47 4.30
C ALA A 132 -1.91 15.04 4.90
N ASP A 133 -1.94 14.81 6.21
CA ASP A 133 -3.19 14.68 6.95
C ASP A 133 -3.81 16.07 7.01
N GLY A 134 -4.64 16.43 6.05
CA GLY A 134 -5.19 17.76 5.92
C GLY A 134 -6.58 17.77 5.30
N ASP A 135 -7.48 18.41 5.99
CA ASP A 135 -8.71 19.06 5.52
C ASP A 135 -9.59 18.34 4.48
N GLY A 136 -9.98 17.11 4.79
CA GLY A 136 -10.96 16.35 4.00
C GLY A 136 -10.33 15.40 2.98
N PRO A 137 -11.15 14.57 2.33
CA PRO A 137 -10.67 13.60 1.35
C PRO A 137 -10.11 14.36 0.14
N GLY A 138 -8.80 14.24 -0.08
CA GLY A 138 -8.12 14.71 -1.29
C GLY A 138 -8.59 13.97 -2.56
N PRO A 139 -8.20 14.44 -3.74
CA PRO A 139 -8.47 13.75 -4.99
C PRO A 139 -7.95 12.30 -4.89
N GLY A 140 -8.84 11.32 -5.07
CA GLY A 140 -8.50 9.90 -4.93
C GLY A 140 -8.54 9.35 -3.50
N GLU A 141 -8.95 10.13 -2.53
CA GLU A 141 -9.33 9.68 -1.19
C GLU A 141 -10.85 9.53 -1.10
N GLY A 142 -11.29 8.55 -0.36
CA GLY A 142 -12.71 8.33 -0.17
C GLY A 142 -12.97 7.33 0.94
N THR A 143 -14.25 7.25 1.29
CA THR A 143 -14.72 6.28 2.27
C THR A 143 -15.10 5.01 1.53
N GLY A 144 -14.54 3.89 1.90
CA GLY A 144 -15.01 2.57 1.45
C GLY A 144 -16.46 2.33 1.88
N ALA A 145 -17.07 1.28 1.35
CA ALA A 145 -18.48 0.94 1.61
C ALA A 145 -18.81 0.74 3.10
N ASP A 146 -17.81 0.51 3.93
CA ASP A 146 -17.91 0.31 5.40
C ASP A 146 -17.43 1.52 6.22
N GLY A 147 -17.22 2.69 5.58
CA GLY A 147 -16.85 3.93 6.25
C GLY A 147 -15.35 4.15 6.48
N GLY A 148 -14.48 3.19 6.16
CA GLY A 148 -13.04 3.33 6.34
C GLY A 148 -12.37 4.11 5.20
N ALA A 149 -11.31 4.85 5.51
CA ALA A 149 -10.55 5.60 4.51
C ALA A 149 -9.81 4.65 3.54
N VAL A 150 -9.89 4.94 2.24
CA VAL A 150 -9.13 4.28 1.17
C VAL A 150 -8.45 5.35 0.34
N ARG A 151 -7.16 5.19 0.08
CA ARG A 151 -6.38 6.08 -0.76
C ARG A 151 -6.10 5.41 -2.11
N LEU A 152 -6.71 5.95 -3.17
CA LEU A 152 -6.61 5.40 -4.51
C LEU A 152 -5.40 5.94 -5.29
N LEU A 153 -4.89 7.12 -4.95
CA LEU A 153 -3.60 7.58 -5.44
C LEU A 153 -2.48 6.89 -4.64
N PRO A 154 -1.45 6.37 -5.33
CA PRO A 154 -0.34 5.71 -4.65
C PRO A 154 0.56 6.72 -3.94
N PHE A 155 1.23 6.27 -2.90
CA PHE A 155 2.41 6.95 -2.42
C PHE A 155 3.65 6.48 -3.20
N LEU A 156 4.68 7.32 -3.22
CA LEU A 156 5.94 7.04 -3.90
C LEU A 156 6.95 6.52 -2.88
N ILE A 157 7.71 5.47 -3.23
CA ILE A 157 8.71 4.86 -2.35
C ILE A 157 10.04 4.70 -3.09
N ASP A 158 11.14 4.85 -2.33
CA ASP A 158 12.50 4.64 -2.79
C ASP A 158 13.29 3.88 -1.71
N TRP A 159 13.74 2.69 -2.06
CA TRP A 159 14.51 1.81 -1.17
C TRP A 159 16.00 2.17 -1.09
N GLY A 160 16.47 3.11 -1.93
CA GLY A 160 17.88 3.49 -1.97
C GLY A 160 18.79 2.27 -2.19
N SER A 161 19.71 2.02 -1.24
CA SER A 161 20.58 0.84 -1.24
C SER A 161 20.00 -0.37 -0.50
N THR A 162 18.85 -0.23 0.15
CA THR A 162 18.19 -1.34 0.86
C THR A 162 17.69 -2.38 -0.13
N ARG A 163 17.99 -3.65 0.14
CA ARG A 163 17.47 -4.76 -0.66
C ARG A 163 15.95 -4.77 -0.61
N HIS A 164 15.32 -4.73 -1.78
CA HIS A 164 13.87 -4.74 -1.90
C HIS A 164 13.25 -6.00 -1.29
N PRO A 165 12.14 -5.92 -0.52
CA PRO A 165 11.54 -7.08 0.14
C PRO A 165 11.21 -8.25 -0.79
N SER A 166 10.76 -7.99 -2.03
CA SER A 166 10.46 -9.04 -3.01
C SER A 166 11.68 -9.88 -3.38
N ALA A 167 12.89 -9.36 -3.23
CA ALA A 167 14.13 -10.10 -3.49
C ALA A 167 14.53 -11.08 -2.35
N SER A 168 13.75 -11.14 -1.27
CA SER A 168 14.02 -11.99 -0.10
C SER A 168 13.44 -13.40 -0.21
N GLY A 169 12.93 -13.81 -1.39
CA GLY A 169 12.38 -15.15 -1.60
C GLY A 169 11.01 -15.33 -0.94
N LEU A 170 10.18 -14.30 -0.96
CA LEU A 170 8.82 -14.36 -0.43
C LEU A 170 8.01 -15.49 -1.09
N PRO A 171 7.15 -16.23 -0.33
CA PRO A 171 6.11 -17.02 -0.94
C PRO A 171 5.24 -16.09 -1.80
N ALA A 172 4.79 -16.54 -2.97
CA ALA A 172 4.19 -15.65 -3.94
C ALA A 172 2.88 -16.18 -4.52
N VAL A 173 1.99 -15.24 -4.85
CA VAL A 173 0.75 -15.45 -5.59
C VAL A 173 0.67 -14.38 -6.68
N PRO A 174 0.49 -14.73 -7.96
CA PRO A 174 0.45 -13.73 -9.02
C PRO A 174 -0.69 -12.71 -8.84
N LEU A 175 -0.36 -11.41 -8.94
CA LEU A 175 -1.34 -10.36 -9.13
C LEU A 175 -1.80 -10.39 -10.59
N LEU A 176 -3.10 -10.61 -10.80
CA LEU A 176 -3.72 -10.69 -12.12
C LEU A 176 -4.25 -9.33 -12.58
N ALA A 177 -4.76 -8.52 -11.66
CA ALA A 177 -5.25 -7.18 -11.95
C ALA A 177 -5.28 -6.32 -10.68
N LEU A 178 -5.08 -5.01 -10.87
CA LEU A 178 -5.34 -3.97 -9.89
C LEU A 178 -6.28 -2.95 -10.52
N SER A 179 -7.30 -2.53 -9.77
CA SER A 179 -8.28 -1.56 -10.25
C SER A 179 -8.82 -0.72 -9.12
N ALA A 180 -9.32 0.47 -9.48
CA ALA A 180 -10.02 1.35 -8.56
C ALA A 180 -11.43 1.66 -9.04
N ARG A 181 -12.30 1.99 -8.08
CA ARG A 181 -13.61 2.58 -8.33
C ARG A 181 -13.73 3.88 -7.54
N HIS A 182 -14.27 4.92 -8.18
CA HIS A 182 -14.42 6.24 -7.57
C HIS A 182 -15.65 6.96 -8.14
N ALA A 183 -16.24 7.85 -7.33
CA ALA A 183 -17.40 8.64 -7.78
C ALA A 183 -17.04 9.62 -8.91
N ASP A 184 -15.82 10.16 -8.88
CA ASP A 184 -15.23 10.97 -9.96
C ASP A 184 -13.99 10.27 -10.56
N PRO A 185 -14.18 9.41 -11.58
CA PRO A 185 -13.07 8.72 -12.22
C PRO A 185 -12.15 9.65 -13.02
N ALA A 186 -12.65 10.80 -13.46
CA ALA A 186 -11.84 11.75 -14.25
C ALA A 186 -10.83 12.46 -13.35
N ALA A 187 -11.23 12.93 -12.18
CA ALA A 187 -10.33 13.51 -11.19
C ALA A 187 -9.26 12.49 -10.72
N LEU A 188 -9.67 11.24 -10.45
CA LEU A 188 -8.71 10.20 -10.08
C LEU A 188 -7.69 9.91 -11.18
N ARG A 189 -8.12 9.80 -12.45
CA ARG A 189 -7.19 9.61 -13.57
C ARG A 189 -6.23 10.78 -13.73
N ALA A 190 -6.71 12.02 -13.59
CA ALA A 190 -5.83 13.20 -13.65
C ALA A 190 -4.73 13.16 -12.58
N GLY A 191 -5.07 12.72 -11.35
CA GLY A 191 -4.07 12.52 -10.29
C GLY A 191 -3.07 11.40 -10.61
N LEU A 192 -3.54 10.28 -11.12
CA LEU A 192 -2.68 9.16 -11.56
C LEU A 192 -1.73 9.59 -12.70
N ASP A 193 -2.26 10.29 -13.70
CA ASP A 193 -1.46 10.83 -14.83
C ASP A 193 -0.40 11.82 -14.35
N ALA A 194 -0.71 12.65 -13.36
CA ALA A 194 0.25 13.56 -12.76
C ALA A 194 1.41 12.83 -12.07
N LEU A 195 1.12 11.69 -11.43
CA LEU A 195 2.11 10.79 -10.84
C LEU A 195 2.85 9.95 -11.89
N GLY A 196 2.32 9.85 -13.12
CA GLY A 196 2.86 9.03 -14.19
C GLY A 196 2.55 7.55 -14.00
N VAL A 197 1.38 7.24 -13.46
CA VAL A 197 0.97 5.88 -13.08
C VAL A 197 -0.32 5.51 -13.80
N GLU A 198 -0.38 4.29 -14.34
CA GLU A 198 -1.58 3.75 -14.94
C GLU A 198 -2.33 2.85 -13.96
N LEU A 199 -3.65 3.01 -13.88
CA LEU A 199 -4.55 2.17 -13.12
C LEU A 199 -5.90 2.08 -13.85
N SER A 200 -6.51 0.89 -13.86
CA SER A 200 -7.88 0.73 -14.35
C SER A 200 -8.86 1.38 -13.38
N VAL A 201 -9.51 2.47 -13.80
CA VAL A 201 -10.46 3.22 -12.98
C VAL A 201 -11.87 3.14 -13.57
N ARG A 202 -12.85 2.77 -12.73
CA ARG A 202 -14.27 2.70 -13.08
C ARG A 202 -15.09 3.67 -12.23
N ALA A 203 -16.22 4.11 -12.79
CA ALA A 203 -17.22 4.87 -12.02
C ALA A 203 -17.93 3.96 -11.01
N GLY A 204 -18.27 4.51 -9.86
CA GLY A 204 -19.06 3.84 -8.83
C GLY A 204 -19.15 4.65 -7.55
N PRO A 205 -20.08 4.31 -6.66
CA PRO A 205 -20.20 5.01 -5.38
C PRO A 205 -19.01 4.72 -4.48
N GLY A 206 -18.53 5.72 -3.78
CA GLY A 206 -17.43 5.62 -2.84
C GLY A 206 -16.06 5.41 -3.51
N ALA A 207 -15.06 5.11 -2.70
CA ALA A 207 -13.71 4.76 -3.12
C ALA A 207 -13.44 3.26 -2.83
N GLU A 208 -12.93 2.53 -3.81
CA GLU A 208 -12.57 1.12 -3.64
C GLU A 208 -11.31 0.83 -4.43
N LEU A 209 -10.35 0.16 -3.79
CA LEU A 209 -9.21 -0.48 -4.43
C LEU A 209 -9.46 -1.99 -4.44
N ALA A 210 -9.26 -2.64 -5.58
CA ALA A 210 -9.47 -4.07 -5.73
C ALA A 210 -8.29 -4.72 -6.43
N ALA A 211 -7.73 -5.75 -5.81
CA ALA A 211 -6.68 -6.60 -6.37
C ALA A 211 -7.21 -7.99 -6.65
N VAL A 212 -7.02 -8.48 -7.88
CA VAL A 212 -7.33 -9.85 -8.27
C VAL A 212 -6.07 -10.67 -8.20
N LEU A 213 -6.06 -11.70 -7.37
CA LEU A 213 -4.93 -12.61 -7.19
C LEU A 213 -5.27 -13.99 -7.74
N ALA A 214 -4.25 -14.75 -8.14
CA ALA A 214 -4.43 -16.16 -8.47
C ALA A 214 -4.68 -16.96 -7.17
N GLY A 215 -5.84 -17.55 -7.04
CA GLY A 215 -6.14 -18.47 -5.93
C GLY A 215 -6.08 -19.94 -6.39
N PRO A 216 -6.14 -20.89 -5.46
CA PRO A 216 -6.00 -22.32 -5.75
C PRO A 216 -7.12 -22.87 -6.65
N SER A 217 -8.30 -22.26 -6.63
CA SER A 217 -9.48 -22.67 -7.41
C SER A 217 -9.89 -21.64 -8.46
N GLY A 218 -9.06 -20.65 -8.74
CA GLY A 218 -9.32 -19.57 -9.66
C GLY A 218 -9.04 -18.18 -9.04
N PRO A 219 -9.34 -17.10 -9.78
CA PRO A 219 -9.10 -15.75 -9.29
C PRO A 219 -9.86 -15.41 -8.01
N VAL A 220 -9.19 -14.78 -7.06
CA VAL A 220 -9.76 -14.28 -5.81
C VAL A 220 -9.56 -12.76 -5.73
N VAL A 221 -10.42 -12.06 -4.99
CA VAL A 221 -10.41 -10.60 -4.94
C VAL A 221 -10.18 -10.14 -3.51
N LEU A 222 -9.13 -9.32 -3.32
CA LEU A 222 -8.95 -8.48 -2.12
C LEU A 222 -9.53 -7.08 -2.38
N ARG A 223 -10.26 -6.57 -1.41
CA ARG A 223 -10.79 -5.20 -1.39
C ARG A 223 -10.42 -4.48 -0.12
#